data_976c11887c5fccec0d2b97e78566ebbf
#
_entry.id   976c11887c5fccec0d2b97e78566ebbf
#
_cell.length_a   1.000
_cell.length_b   1.000
_cell.length_c   1.000
_cell.angle_alpha   90.00
_cell.angle_beta   90.00
_cell.angle_gamma   90.00
#
_symmetry.space_group_name_H-M   'P 1'
#
loop_
_entity.id
_entity.type
_entity.pdbx_description
1 polymer ?
#
loop_
_entity_poly.entity_id
_entity_poly.type
_entity_poly.pdbx_seq_one_letter_code
_entity_poly.pdbx_strand_id
1 'polypeptide(L)'
;TDRAVEETEGECLYYDGELAQAYYHSSDGGATEDAENVWGTDVPYLRGKEDPYEAQISIPDYRWTVTYTWEELTWVLQNSGYDIGDVVDAYVSEVTDLGNVYSVTFVDSRGKTLVRTGDDARMAFYSTTLGKNVPSLRFTITGGTGGGSSYAVNSASGTLSALDGASVI
;
A
#
# COMPACT_ATOMS: atom_id res chain seq x y z
N THR A 1 -4.56 -5.57 -26.81
CA THR A 1 -4.18 -6.66 -25.89
C THR A 1 -3.93 -7.93 -26.68
N ASP A 2 -4.89 -8.41 -27.49
CA ASP A 2 -4.76 -9.65 -28.26
C ASP A 2 -3.57 -9.62 -29.22
N ARG A 3 -3.40 -8.51 -29.94
CA ARG A 3 -2.24 -8.32 -30.84
C ARG A 3 -0.90 -8.41 -30.08
N ALA A 4 -0.78 -7.87 -28.86
CA ALA A 4 0.45 -7.97 -28.08
C ALA A 4 0.75 -9.43 -27.69
N VAL A 5 -0.28 -10.19 -27.32
CA VAL A 5 -0.17 -11.63 -27.00
C VAL A 5 0.25 -12.44 -28.24
N GLU A 6 -0.35 -12.14 -29.41
CA GLU A 6 -0.02 -12.80 -30.67
C GLU A 6 1.42 -12.51 -31.12
N GLU A 7 1.87 -11.24 -30.99
CA GLU A 7 3.21 -10.82 -31.38
C GLU A 7 4.33 -11.36 -30.46
N THR A 8 3.99 -11.75 -29.23
CA THR A 8 4.94 -12.29 -28.23
C THR A 8 4.69 -13.77 -27.92
N GLU A 9 3.96 -14.47 -28.78
CA GLU A 9 3.70 -15.90 -28.59
C GLU A 9 5.00 -16.71 -28.49
N GLY A 10 5.16 -17.42 -27.38
CA GLY A 10 6.36 -18.24 -27.11
C GLY A 10 7.55 -17.44 -26.55
N GLU A 11 7.44 -16.11 -26.41
CA GLU A 11 8.47 -15.32 -25.73
C GLU A 11 8.30 -15.39 -24.21
N CYS A 12 9.36 -15.69 -23.49
CA CYS A 12 9.38 -15.79 -22.05
C CYS A 12 10.56 -15.02 -21.47
N LEU A 13 10.37 -14.47 -20.27
CA LEU A 13 11.46 -13.87 -19.51
C LEU A 13 12.18 -14.93 -18.68
N TYR A 14 13.49 -14.92 -18.73
CA TYR A 14 14.36 -15.82 -17.97
C TYR A 14 15.32 -15.02 -17.10
N TYR A 15 15.61 -15.59 -15.94
CA TYR A 15 16.67 -15.14 -15.07
C TYR A 15 17.51 -16.34 -14.66
N ASP A 16 18.80 -16.30 -14.90
CA ASP A 16 19.77 -17.37 -14.58
C ASP A 16 19.37 -18.75 -15.09
N GLY A 17 18.74 -18.79 -16.28
CA GLY A 17 18.30 -20.01 -16.95
C GLY A 17 16.93 -20.56 -16.51
N GLU A 18 16.28 -19.94 -15.53
CA GLU A 18 14.95 -20.30 -15.06
C GLU A 18 13.91 -19.26 -15.52
N LEU A 19 12.64 -19.66 -15.65
CA LEU A 19 11.55 -18.75 -15.97
C LEU A 19 11.41 -17.70 -14.86
N ALA A 20 11.48 -16.43 -15.23
CA ALA A 20 11.28 -15.33 -14.31
C ALA A 20 9.78 -15.15 -13.96
N GLN A 21 9.51 -14.85 -12.70
CA GLN A 21 8.17 -14.43 -12.27
C GLN A 21 7.95 -12.97 -12.67
N ALA A 22 7.07 -12.75 -13.64
CA ALA A 22 6.76 -11.42 -14.16
C ALA A 22 5.48 -10.88 -13.50
N TYR A 23 5.63 -10.16 -12.39
CA TYR A 23 4.53 -9.49 -11.73
C TYR A 23 4.16 -8.19 -12.46
N TYR A 24 2.89 -7.82 -12.39
CA TYR A 24 2.38 -6.58 -12.96
C TYR A 24 1.40 -5.90 -11.99
N HIS A 25 1.18 -4.62 -12.17
CA HIS A 25 0.30 -3.78 -11.37
C HIS A 25 -0.35 -2.72 -12.28
N SER A 26 -1.42 -2.10 -11.80
CA SER A 26 -2.10 -1.01 -12.51
C SER A 26 -1.42 0.34 -12.30
N SER A 27 -0.86 0.58 -11.12
CA SER A 27 -0.09 1.77 -10.77
C SER A 27 0.81 1.44 -9.58
N ASP A 28 2.05 1.93 -9.60
CA ASP A 28 2.99 1.85 -8.47
C ASP A 28 2.99 3.13 -7.62
N GLY A 29 2.31 4.18 -8.12
CA GLY A 29 2.25 5.46 -7.45
C GLY A 29 3.53 6.30 -7.60
N GLY A 30 4.46 5.90 -8.46
CA GLY A 30 5.69 6.61 -8.80
C GLY A 30 6.98 5.89 -8.43
N ALA A 31 6.92 4.71 -7.84
CA ALA A 31 8.05 3.79 -7.69
C ALA A 31 7.57 2.38 -7.38
N THR A 32 8.18 1.39 -8.02
CA THR A 32 8.06 -0.02 -7.61
C THR A 32 8.83 -0.27 -6.31
N GLU A 33 8.83 -1.49 -5.80
CA GLU A 33 9.55 -1.82 -4.57
C GLU A 33 10.30 -3.16 -4.71
N ASP A 34 11.32 -3.36 -3.90
CA ASP A 34 12.04 -4.63 -3.81
C ASP A 34 11.09 -5.73 -3.30
N ALA A 35 11.15 -6.91 -3.94
CA ALA A 35 10.35 -8.07 -3.55
C ALA A 35 10.53 -8.44 -2.07
N GLU A 36 11.73 -8.26 -1.54
CA GLU A 36 12.04 -8.50 -0.13
C GLU A 36 11.23 -7.58 0.81
N ASN A 37 11.09 -6.31 0.45
CA ASN A 37 10.31 -5.35 1.24
C ASN A 37 8.80 -5.61 1.15
N VAL A 38 8.33 -6.14 0.02
CA VAL A 38 6.89 -6.39 -0.21
C VAL A 38 6.46 -7.74 0.36
N TRP A 39 7.21 -8.79 0.08
CA TRP A 39 6.83 -10.18 0.37
C TRP A 39 7.79 -10.92 1.31
N GLY A 40 8.86 -10.26 1.79
CA GLY A 40 9.83 -10.86 2.69
C GLY A 40 10.76 -11.88 2.04
N THR A 41 10.81 -11.91 0.69
CA THR A 41 11.67 -12.83 -0.07
C THR A 41 12.52 -12.06 -1.05
N ASP A 42 13.83 -12.22 -0.95
CA ASP A 42 14.76 -11.63 -1.91
C ASP A 42 14.63 -12.32 -3.28
N VAL A 43 14.27 -11.53 -4.29
CA VAL A 43 14.23 -11.96 -5.70
C VAL A 43 15.16 -11.03 -6.49
N PRO A 44 16.34 -11.51 -6.94
CA PRO A 44 17.41 -10.63 -7.44
C PRO A 44 17.03 -9.74 -8.62
N TYR A 45 16.03 -10.10 -9.40
CA TYR A 45 15.57 -9.36 -10.57
C TYR A 45 14.28 -8.51 -10.29
N LEU A 46 13.67 -8.63 -9.10
CA LEU A 46 12.52 -7.82 -8.70
C LEU A 46 12.98 -6.72 -7.73
N ARG A 47 13.60 -5.69 -8.29
CA ARG A 47 14.12 -4.55 -7.56
C ARG A 47 13.27 -3.31 -7.76
N GLY A 48 13.13 -2.55 -6.70
CA GLY A 48 12.45 -1.27 -6.73
C GLY A 48 13.13 -0.27 -7.63
N LYS A 49 12.33 0.52 -8.34
CA LYS A 49 12.79 1.60 -9.22
C LYS A 49 11.80 2.75 -9.20
N GLU A 50 12.33 3.97 -9.30
CA GLU A 50 11.50 5.14 -9.56
C GLU A 50 10.79 5.03 -10.90
N ASP A 51 9.50 5.36 -10.93
CA ASP A 51 8.69 5.54 -12.14
C ASP A 51 8.17 6.97 -12.25
N PRO A 52 8.93 7.89 -12.87
CA PRO A 52 8.48 9.25 -13.08
C PRO A 52 7.44 9.38 -14.21
N TYR A 53 7.14 8.31 -14.94
CA TYR A 53 6.32 8.36 -16.14
C TYR A 53 4.82 8.31 -15.83
N GLU A 54 4.42 7.59 -14.78
CA GLU A 54 3.02 7.54 -14.36
C GLU A 54 2.45 8.94 -14.08
N ALA A 55 3.25 9.84 -13.52
CA ALA A 55 2.85 11.23 -13.24
C ALA A 55 2.51 12.04 -14.50
N GLN A 56 2.97 11.59 -15.68
CA GLN A 56 2.82 12.31 -16.95
C GLN A 56 1.58 11.93 -17.72
N ILE A 57 0.89 10.87 -17.31
CA ILE A 57 -0.31 10.35 -17.95
C ILE A 57 -1.47 10.21 -16.94
N SER A 58 -2.70 10.15 -17.45
CA SER A 58 -3.86 9.94 -16.59
C SER A 58 -4.07 8.44 -16.37
N ILE A 59 -3.69 7.97 -15.20
CA ILE A 59 -3.92 6.59 -14.76
C ILE A 59 -4.98 6.61 -13.64
N PRO A 60 -6.00 5.75 -13.67
CA PRO A 60 -7.09 5.77 -12.69
C PRO A 60 -6.61 5.67 -11.24
N ASP A 61 -5.71 4.77 -10.92
CA ASP A 61 -5.28 4.50 -9.55
C ASP A 61 -3.99 5.23 -9.13
N TYR A 62 -3.55 6.22 -9.92
CA TYR A 62 -2.36 7.01 -9.58
C TYR A 62 -2.60 7.97 -8.41
N ARG A 63 -3.78 8.62 -8.39
CA ARG A 63 -4.19 9.53 -7.31
C ARG A 63 -5.50 9.04 -6.70
N TRP A 64 -5.48 8.78 -5.41
CA TRP A 64 -6.62 8.24 -4.69
C TRP A 64 -6.69 8.76 -3.26
N THR A 65 -7.87 8.70 -2.70
CA THR A 65 -8.13 8.95 -1.28
C THR A 65 -9.14 7.93 -0.80
N VAL A 66 -8.84 7.29 0.31
CA VAL A 66 -9.75 6.37 0.99
C VAL A 66 -9.92 6.83 2.43
N THR A 67 -11.15 6.92 2.88
CA THR A 67 -11.48 7.39 4.23
C THR A 67 -12.07 6.24 5.04
N TYR A 68 -11.63 6.12 6.28
CA TYR A 68 -12.20 5.19 7.27
C TYR A 68 -12.62 5.96 8.51
N THR A 69 -13.74 5.56 9.12
CA THR A 69 -13.97 5.85 10.53
C THR A 69 -13.13 4.90 11.39
N TRP A 70 -12.89 5.24 12.64
CA TRP A 70 -12.20 4.36 13.58
C TRP A 70 -12.95 3.03 13.78
N GLU A 71 -14.27 3.08 13.77
CA GLU A 71 -15.15 1.90 13.86
C GLU A 71 -15.00 0.99 12.63
N GLU A 72 -15.00 1.57 11.43
CA GLU A 72 -14.76 0.82 10.19
C GLU A 72 -13.38 0.16 10.19
N LEU A 73 -12.34 0.90 10.59
CA LEU A 73 -10.97 0.38 10.63
C LEU A 73 -10.83 -0.73 11.67
N THR A 74 -11.42 -0.55 12.86
CA THR A 74 -11.51 -1.60 13.89
C THR A 74 -12.16 -2.86 13.32
N TRP A 75 -13.31 -2.68 12.67
CA TRP A 75 -14.05 -3.80 12.08
C TRP A 75 -13.22 -4.52 10.99
N VAL A 76 -12.56 -3.78 10.10
CA VAL A 76 -11.73 -4.36 9.03
C VAL A 76 -10.61 -5.20 9.61
N LEU A 77 -9.88 -4.67 10.59
CA LEU A 77 -8.77 -5.38 11.21
C LEU A 77 -9.22 -6.63 11.98
N GLN A 78 -10.26 -6.52 12.78
CA GLN A 78 -10.81 -7.66 13.54
C GLN A 78 -11.39 -8.73 12.62
N ASN A 79 -12.11 -8.33 11.56
CA ASN A 79 -12.68 -9.26 10.58
C ASN A 79 -11.59 -9.96 9.74
N SER A 80 -10.43 -9.34 9.61
CA SER A 80 -9.23 -9.95 9.00
C SER A 80 -8.48 -10.86 9.97
N GLY A 81 -8.97 -11.04 11.19
CA GLY A 81 -8.40 -11.95 12.20
C GLY A 81 -7.30 -11.35 13.06
N TYR A 82 -7.07 -10.04 12.98
CA TYR A 82 -6.07 -9.40 13.83
C TYR A 82 -6.59 -9.21 15.26
N ASP A 83 -5.74 -9.55 16.24
CA ASP A 83 -6.03 -9.36 17.66
C ASP A 83 -5.71 -7.90 18.05
N ILE A 84 -6.71 -7.03 17.89
CA ILE A 84 -6.67 -5.61 18.27
C ILE A 84 -8.03 -5.19 18.82
N GLY A 85 -8.04 -4.26 19.79
CA GLY A 85 -9.27 -3.64 20.31
C GLY A 85 -9.78 -2.50 19.41
N ASP A 86 -10.57 -1.60 20.00
CA ASP A 86 -11.09 -0.43 19.29
C ASP A 86 -9.93 0.48 18.87
N VAL A 87 -9.70 0.62 17.58
CA VAL A 87 -8.61 1.43 17.03
C VAL A 87 -8.91 2.90 17.27
N VAL A 88 -7.93 3.62 17.77
CA VAL A 88 -8.02 5.06 18.06
C VAL A 88 -6.93 5.86 17.34
N ASP A 89 -5.94 5.17 16.76
CA ASP A 89 -4.87 5.80 16.02
C ASP A 89 -4.26 4.86 14.98
N ALA A 90 -3.78 5.43 13.88
CA ALA A 90 -3.02 4.73 12.86
C ALA A 90 -2.02 5.68 12.20
N TYR A 91 -0.81 5.22 11.96
CA TYR A 91 0.22 6.02 11.32
C TYR A 91 1.22 5.17 10.53
N VAL A 92 1.84 5.79 9.52
CA VAL A 92 2.99 5.20 8.84
C VAL A 92 4.17 5.24 9.79
N SER A 93 4.71 4.07 10.14
CA SER A 93 5.82 3.94 11.07
C SER A 93 7.17 3.80 10.38
N GLU A 94 7.19 3.37 9.11
CA GLU A 94 8.42 3.24 8.33
C GLU A 94 8.12 3.37 6.83
N VAL A 95 9.07 3.97 6.09
CA VAL A 95 9.08 4.03 4.63
C VAL A 95 10.41 3.49 4.10
N THR A 96 10.39 2.98 2.87
CA THR A 96 11.59 2.51 2.18
C THR A 96 12.40 3.68 1.62
N ASP A 97 13.63 3.41 1.15
CA ASP A 97 14.48 4.41 0.50
C ASP A 97 13.82 5.01 -0.75
N LEU A 98 12.93 4.27 -1.41
CA LEU A 98 12.14 4.73 -2.55
C LEU A 98 10.88 5.52 -2.14
N GLY A 99 10.61 5.65 -0.83
CA GLY A 99 9.49 6.40 -0.28
C GLY A 99 8.16 5.67 -0.29
N ASN A 100 8.16 4.37 -0.48
CA ASN A 100 6.97 3.53 -0.31
C ASN A 100 6.75 3.22 1.19
N VAL A 101 5.52 3.05 1.60
CA VAL A 101 5.19 2.64 2.96
C VAL A 101 5.65 1.20 3.17
N TYR A 102 6.55 1.01 4.14
CA TYR A 102 6.99 -0.31 4.57
C TYR A 102 6.19 -0.81 5.78
N SER A 103 5.87 0.08 6.71
CA SER A 103 5.23 -0.29 7.96
C SER A 103 4.14 0.69 8.38
N VAL A 104 3.01 0.14 8.83
CA VAL A 104 1.90 0.88 9.44
C VAL A 104 1.68 0.34 10.84
N THR A 105 1.50 1.25 11.80
CA THR A 105 1.15 0.93 13.19
C THR A 105 -0.28 1.39 13.47
N PHE A 106 -1.08 0.49 14.02
CA PHE A 106 -2.42 0.75 14.56
C PHE A 106 -2.36 0.70 16.08
N VAL A 107 -3.08 1.57 16.75
CA VAL A 107 -3.13 1.64 18.22
C VAL A 107 -4.58 1.52 18.67
N ASP A 108 -4.84 0.64 19.63
CA ASP A 108 -6.18 0.52 20.22
C ASP A 108 -6.36 1.41 21.46
N SER A 109 -7.61 1.52 21.92
CA SER A 109 -8.00 2.34 23.08
C SER A 109 -7.35 1.92 24.40
N ARG A 110 -6.69 0.75 24.45
CA ARG A 110 -5.93 0.26 25.61
C ARG A 110 -4.43 0.46 25.45
N GLY A 111 -4.01 1.06 24.34
CA GLY A 111 -2.60 1.28 24.00
C GLY A 111 -1.88 0.06 23.43
N LYS A 112 -2.60 -1.02 23.07
CA LYS A 112 -2.03 -2.14 22.33
C LYS A 112 -1.75 -1.71 20.90
N THR A 113 -0.62 -2.12 20.37
CA THR A 113 -0.19 -1.83 19.00
C THR A 113 -0.26 -3.07 18.12
N LEU A 114 -0.65 -2.85 16.86
CA LEU A 114 -0.56 -3.82 15.78
C LEU A 114 0.29 -3.21 14.67
N VAL A 115 1.40 -3.84 14.33
CA VAL A 115 2.28 -3.40 13.25
C VAL A 115 2.09 -4.32 12.04
N ARG A 116 1.93 -3.73 10.86
CA ARG A 116 1.86 -4.46 9.60
C ARG A 116 2.95 -3.95 8.66
N THR A 117 3.60 -4.86 7.95
CA THR A 117 4.78 -4.55 7.11
C THR A 117 4.61 -5.10 5.70
N GLY A 118 5.35 -4.55 4.75
CA GLY A 118 5.32 -4.95 3.35
C GLY A 118 3.94 -4.78 2.73
N ASP A 119 3.49 -5.74 1.94
CA ASP A 119 2.14 -5.69 1.34
C ASP A 119 1.02 -5.71 2.40
N ASP A 120 1.25 -6.34 3.54
CA ASP A 120 0.29 -6.35 4.64
C ASP A 120 0.04 -4.95 5.23
N ALA A 121 0.99 -4.00 5.12
CA ALA A 121 0.77 -2.61 5.53
C ALA A 121 -0.36 -1.95 4.72
N ARG A 122 -0.50 -2.33 3.46
CA ARG A 122 -1.57 -1.91 2.56
C ARG A 122 -2.82 -2.78 2.71
N MET A 123 -2.65 -4.10 2.75
CA MET A 123 -3.75 -5.06 2.80
C MET A 123 -4.54 -5.01 4.11
N ALA A 124 -3.96 -4.50 5.20
CA ALA A 124 -4.66 -4.25 6.46
C ALA A 124 -5.86 -3.30 6.33
N PHE A 125 -5.91 -2.50 5.27
CA PHE A 125 -7.01 -1.59 4.96
C PHE A 125 -8.03 -2.18 3.96
N TYR A 126 -7.78 -3.36 3.40
CA TYR A 126 -8.63 -3.92 2.36
C TYR A 126 -9.93 -4.48 2.92
N SER A 127 -11.05 -4.11 2.30
CA SER A 127 -12.36 -4.66 2.64
C SER A 127 -13.29 -4.69 1.43
N THR A 128 -13.62 -5.88 0.97
CA THR A 128 -14.64 -6.09 -0.07
C THR A 128 -16.03 -5.67 0.42
N THR A 129 -16.33 -5.89 1.69
CA THR A 129 -17.62 -5.55 2.29
C THR A 129 -17.87 -4.05 2.31
N LEU A 130 -16.84 -3.27 2.60
CA LEU A 130 -16.92 -1.79 2.58
C LEU A 130 -16.61 -1.20 1.20
N GLY A 131 -16.15 -2.02 0.25
CA GLY A 131 -15.70 -1.56 -1.06
C GLY A 131 -14.48 -0.66 -0.97
N LYS A 132 -13.61 -0.86 0.03
CA LYS A 132 -12.44 -0.01 0.29
C LYS A 132 -11.15 -0.76 -0.03
N ASN A 133 -10.23 -0.05 -0.68
CA ASN A 133 -8.91 -0.55 -1.08
C ASN A 133 -7.88 0.57 -1.05
N VAL A 134 -6.65 0.22 -0.73
CA VAL A 134 -5.47 1.07 -0.84
C VAL A 134 -4.68 0.60 -2.06
N PRO A 135 -4.73 1.32 -3.21
CA PRO A 135 -4.25 0.81 -4.49
C PRO A 135 -2.74 0.62 -4.59
N SER A 136 -1.93 1.40 -3.88
CA SER A 136 -0.47 1.34 -3.93
C SER A 136 0.15 1.45 -2.54
N LEU A 137 1.44 1.12 -2.43
CA LEU A 137 2.23 1.33 -1.19
C LEU A 137 2.66 2.79 -0.98
N ARG A 138 2.30 3.69 -1.90
CA ARG A 138 2.71 5.10 -1.85
C ARG A 138 1.59 5.97 -1.31
N PHE A 139 1.48 6.07 0.01
CA PHE A 139 0.40 6.81 0.68
C PHE A 139 0.85 7.46 1.99
N THR A 140 0.02 8.37 2.49
CA THR A 140 0.13 8.95 3.83
C THR A 140 -1.15 8.70 4.61
N ILE A 141 -1.05 8.66 5.92
CA ILE A 141 -2.20 8.59 6.83
C ILE A 141 -2.35 9.98 7.47
N THR A 142 -3.56 10.52 7.43
CA THR A 142 -3.90 11.80 8.08
C THR A 142 -5.10 11.59 9.00
N GLY A 143 -5.23 12.42 10.04
CA GLY A 143 -6.33 12.34 11.01
C GLY A 143 -6.04 11.49 12.25
N GLY A 144 -4.91 10.79 12.32
CA GLY A 144 -4.42 10.17 13.55
C GLY A 144 -3.87 11.20 14.54
N THR A 145 -3.93 10.88 15.83
CA THR A 145 -3.31 11.71 16.89
C THR A 145 -1.86 11.32 17.16
N GLY A 146 -1.42 10.23 16.55
CA GLY A 146 -0.12 9.63 16.77
C GLY A 146 1.03 10.54 16.41
N GLY A 147 2.01 10.60 17.28
CA GLY A 147 3.25 11.36 17.12
C GLY A 147 4.19 10.78 16.06
N GLY A 148 3.68 10.01 15.10
CA GLY A 148 4.43 9.53 13.96
C GLY A 148 4.70 10.69 13.01
N SER A 149 5.97 10.89 12.66
CA SER A 149 6.36 11.84 11.63
C SER A 149 5.55 11.56 10.38
N SER A 150 4.79 12.56 9.92
CA SER A 150 4.15 12.50 8.61
C SER A 150 5.26 12.49 7.57
N TYR A 151 5.58 11.33 7.05
CA TYR A 151 6.45 11.24 5.88
C TYR A 151 5.66 11.78 4.69
N ALA A 152 5.92 13.02 4.34
CA ALA A 152 5.40 13.60 3.11
C ALA A 152 6.13 12.94 1.94
N VAL A 153 5.49 12.00 1.30
CA VAL A 153 5.98 11.46 0.03
C VAL A 153 5.64 12.47 -1.06
N ASN A 154 6.67 13.08 -1.63
CA ASN A 154 6.48 13.96 -2.77
C ASN A 154 5.93 13.18 -3.96
N SER A 155 4.80 13.63 -4.44
CA SER A 155 4.27 13.52 -5.81
C SER A 155 3.35 12.40 -6.23
N ALA A 156 2.99 11.41 -5.47
CA ALA A 156 1.83 10.58 -5.79
C ALA A 156 1.17 10.21 -4.48
N SER A 157 0.36 11.09 -3.96
CA SER A 157 -0.18 10.87 -2.63
C SER A 157 -1.54 10.21 -2.70
N GLY A 158 -1.58 8.93 -2.41
CA GLY A 158 -2.74 8.38 -1.77
C GLY A 158 -2.82 8.95 -0.36
N THR A 159 -3.94 9.50 0.01
CA THR A 159 -4.16 9.98 1.37
C THR A 159 -5.17 9.06 2.02
N LEU A 160 -4.74 8.32 3.02
CA LEU A 160 -5.63 7.57 3.88
C LEU A 160 -5.98 8.49 5.05
N SER A 161 -7.26 8.79 5.21
CA SER A 161 -7.75 9.60 6.33
C SER A 161 -8.56 8.72 7.26
N ALA A 162 -8.06 8.49 8.45
CA ALA A 162 -8.87 7.96 9.54
C ALA A 162 -9.45 9.15 10.30
N LEU A 163 -10.78 9.24 10.40
CA LEU A 163 -11.45 10.38 10.99
C LEU A 163 -12.24 9.94 12.22
N ASP A 164 -12.03 10.65 13.31
CA ASP A 164 -12.89 10.60 14.48
C ASP A 164 -14.12 11.51 14.24
N GLY A 165 -15.22 10.91 13.75
CA GLY A 165 -16.55 11.51 13.74
C GLY A 165 -16.76 12.81 12.95
N ALA A 166 -15.77 13.33 12.24
CA ALA A 166 -15.90 14.55 11.44
C ALA A 166 -15.73 14.24 9.95
N SER A 167 -16.75 14.52 9.15
CA SER A 167 -16.65 14.54 7.70
C SER A 167 -15.59 15.55 7.27
N VAL A 168 -14.62 15.11 6.49
CA VAL A 168 -13.83 16.00 5.66
C VAL A 168 -14.35 15.89 4.23
N ILE A 169 -14.79 17.03 3.73
CA ILE A 169 -15.23 17.26 2.35
C ILE A 169 -14.01 17.18 1.42
#